data_703022549e1fa483d1f121fc1c093077
#
_entry.id   703022549e1fa483d1f121fc1c093077
#
_cell.length_a   1.000
_cell.length_b   1.000
_cell.length_c   1.000
_cell.angle_alpha   90.00
_cell.angle_beta   90.00
_cell.angle_gamma   90.00
#
_symmetry.space_group_name_H-M   'P 1'
#
loop_
_entity.id
_entity.type
_entity.pdbx_description
1 polymer ?
#
loop_
_entity_poly.entity_id
_entity_poly.type
_entity_poly.pdbx_seq_one_letter_code
_entity_poly.pdbx_strand_id
1 'polypeptide(L)'
;MKKIIQDKQLLIRRIFLMCYDVLAVFAASIVALLIRFDLNIKSVPFQYMDEVWRALPFMIIVTLVIFWLLRLYSSLWSYAGALEMMYVVSACILDTVVVTVLILLRNWGDMYPVPRSFYILYGLFLFVLVMGCRYSYRGLRVLRNMRRAGVYRRNVLVIGAGDAGNQIIKEINNSRYVKKKVVGVIDDDRNKIGNYIHGAKVVGDRSDILEKVEELHVHEIIIAMPSATQKQIKGILDICKETGCTLKRLPGIYQLVNGDVSVSKLKDVDVNDLLGRDPVTVDLQSIMDYVSGKIIMVTGGGGSIGSELCRQIAAHKPKQLIIVDIYENTTYDVQNELKVRFPDLDLVVLIASVRNTNRMNWIFEHYKPEIIYHAAAHKHVPLMEESPNEAIKNNVLGTWKIVQAADRYGVKKFVMISTDKAVNPTNIMGVSKRICEMIIQTYNRRSKTDFVAVRFGNVLGSNGSVIPLFKKQIERGGPVTVTHPDIVRYFRTIPEAVSLVLQAGTYAKGGEIFVLDMGEPVKILDLAKNLILLSGHKPDEDIHIIFTGLRPGEKLYEEMLMDEEGMQDTANNLIHVGRPIELDEEKFMQQLEELKEYVVTEPEDIREYVKKIVPTYHPELAGENK
;
A
#
# COMPACT_ATOMS: atom_id res chain seq x y z
N MET A 1 -13.26 -33.53 22.30
CA MET A 1 -11.99 -34.22 22.53
C MET A 1 -10.79 -33.25 22.63
N LYS A 2 -10.52 -32.31 21.69
CA LYS A 2 -9.40 -31.34 21.79
C LYS A 2 -9.43 -30.48 23.06
N LYS A 3 -10.58 -29.99 23.50
CA LYS A 3 -10.74 -29.14 24.70
C LYS A 3 -10.37 -29.90 25.98
N ILE A 4 -10.77 -31.17 26.11
CA ILE A 4 -10.47 -32.04 27.26
C ILE A 4 -8.99 -32.38 27.35
N ILE A 5 -8.30 -32.56 26.20
CA ILE A 5 -6.86 -32.81 26.14
C ILE A 5 -6.07 -31.56 26.53
N GLN A 6 -6.55 -30.40 26.11
CA GLN A 6 -5.93 -29.10 26.40
C GLN A 6 -6.04 -28.75 27.91
N ASP A 7 -7.17 -29.05 28.53
CA ASP A 7 -7.38 -28.88 29.98
C ASP A 7 -6.50 -29.82 30.81
N LYS A 8 -6.29 -31.06 30.36
CA LYS A 8 -5.36 -32.01 31.01
C LYS A 8 -3.90 -31.53 30.97
N GLN A 9 -3.45 -31.01 29.85
CA GLN A 9 -2.06 -30.52 29.74
C GLN A 9 -1.81 -29.27 30.61
N LEU A 10 -2.79 -28.39 30.74
CA LEU A 10 -2.73 -27.23 31.62
C LEU A 10 -2.68 -27.64 33.09
N LEU A 11 -3.47 -28.66 33.49
CA LEU A 11 -3.50 -29.18 34.84
C LEU A 11 -2.13 -29.84 35.19
N ILE A 12 -1.62 -30.70 34.33
CA ILE A 12 -0.32 -31.37 34.53
C ILE A 12 0.80 -30.33 34.73
N ARG A 13 0.79 -29.27 33.92
CA ARG A 13 1.78 -28.20 34.04
C ARG A 13 1.69 -27.43 35.37
N ARG A 14 0.45 -27.14 35.85
CA ARG A 14 0.25 -26.48 37.15
C ARG A 14 0.76 -27.36 38.28
N ILE A 15 0.42 -28.64 38.26
CA ILE A 15 0.89 -29.62 39.27
C ILE A 15 2.41 -29.70 39.27
N PHE A 16 3.04 -29.78 38.07
CA PHE A 16 4.51 -29.83 37.96
C PHE A 16 5.17 -28.59 38.58
N LEU A 17 4.65 -27.37 38.30
CA LEU A 17 5.18 -26.14 38.89
C LEU A 17 4.98 -26.10 40.41
N MET A 18 3.85 -26.55 40.93
CA MET A 18 3.59 -26.63 42.39
C MET A 18 4.58 -27.62 43.05
N CYS A 19 4.77 -28.79 42.49
CA CYS A 19 5.76 -29.77 43.00
C CYS A 19 7.19 -29.22 42.98
N TYR A 20 7.54 -28.50 41.89
CA TYR A 20 8.84 -27.87 41.82
C TYR A 20 9.02 -26.77 42.89
N ASP A 21 8.00 -25.92 43.12
CA ASP A 21 8.06 -24.85 44.10
C ASP A 21 8.16 -25.43 45.53
N VAL A 22 7.52 -26.55 45.82
CA VAL A 22 7.72 -27.29 47.09
C VAL A 22 9.19 -27.72 47.26
N LEU A 23 9.80 -28.26 46.22
CA LEU A 23 11.24 -28.63 46.25
C LEU A 23 12.13 -27.39 46.36
N ALA A 24 11.74 -26.28 45.71
CA ALA A 24 12.49 -25.03 45.78
C ALA A 24 12.48 -24.43 47.19
N VAL A 25 11.33 -24.43 47.89
CA VAL A 25 11.22 -24.00 49.30
C VAL A 25 12.11 -24.88 50.20
N PHE A 26 12.04 -26.22 50.03
CA PHE A 26 12.88 -27.15 50.75
C PHE A 26 14.38 -26.87 50.52
N ALA A 27 14.79 -26.79 49.25
CA ALA A 27 16.19 -26.56 48.91
C ALA A 27 16.67 -25.18 49.40
N ALA A 28 15.88 -24.12 49.19
CA ALA A 28 16.22 -22.78 49.64
C ALA A 28 16.43 -22.73 51.19
N SER A 29 15.57 -23.40 51.95
CA SER A 29 15.67 -23.47 53.42
C SER A 29 16.94 -24.16 53.88
N ILE A 30 17.24 -25.32 53.31
CA ILE A 30 18.45 -26.08 53.68
C ILE A 30 19.71 -25.35 53.24
N VAL A 31 19.77 -24.86 51.99
CA VAL A 31 20.94 -24.13 51.47
C VAL A 31 21.17 -22.83 52.25
N ALA A 32 20.14 -22.09 52.62
CA ALA A 32 20.24 -20.87 53.41
C ALA A 32 20.88 -21.17 54.79
N LEU A 33 20.48 -22.28 55.42
CA LEU A 33 21.06 -22.67 56.70
C LEU A 33 22.50 -23.15 56.52
N LEU A 34 22.80 -23.98 55.52
CA LEU A 34 24.15 -24.52 55.27
C LEU A 34 25.17 -23.44 54.95
N ILE A 35 24.81 -22.46 54.12
CA ILE A 35 25.71 -21.34 53.79
C ILE A 35 26.09 -20.54 55.02
N ARG A 36 25.17 -20.37 55.98
CA ARG A 36 25.47 -19.67 57.22
C ARG A 36 26.55 -20.39 58.07
N PHE A 37 26.71 -21.72 57.88
CA PHE A 37 27.66 -22.59 58.60
C PHE A 37 28.68 -23.19 57.62
N ASP A 38 29.19 -22.40 56.68
CA ASP A 38 30.27 -22.73 55.73
C ASP A 38 30.09 -24.06 55.03
N LEU A 39 28.85 -24.40 54.66
CA LEU A 39 28.43 -25.66 53.98
C LEU A 39 28.75 -26.93 54.77
N ASN A 40 29.02 -26.84 56.09
CA ASN A 40 29.31 -27.97 56.93
C ASN A 40 28.08 -28.38 57.76
N ILE A 41 27.42 -29.47 57.37
CA ILE A 41 26.23 -29.99 58.06
C ILE A 41 26.48 -30.27 59.55
N LYS A 42 27.70 -30.71 59.91
CA LYS A 42 28.05 -31.06 61.30
C LYS A 42 28.20 -29.83 62.21
N SER A 43 28.41 -28.64 61.65
CA SER A 43 28.55 -27.39 62.40
C SER A 43 27.20 -26.69 62.63
N VAL A 44 26.11 -27.15 62.04
CA VAL A 44 24.78 -26.61 62.22
C VAL A 44 24.23 -27.03 63.59
N PRO A 45 23.92 -26.11 64.50
CA PRO A 45 23.27 -26.46 65.77
C PRO A 45 21.94 -27.16 65.57
N PHE A 46 21.72 -28.25 66.32
CA PHE A 46 20.50 -29.06 66.19
C PHE A 46 19.23 -28.25 66.33
N GLN A 47 19.24 -27.24 67.22
CA GLN A 47 18.11 -26.34 67.45
C GLN A 47 17.66 -25.60 66.19
N TYR A 48 18.57 -25.10 65.36
CA TYR A 48 18.24 -24.41 64.12
C TYR A 48 17.74 -25.38 63.04
N MET A 49 18.27 -26.56 62.96
CA MET A 49 17.84 -27.58 62.04
C MET A 49 16.44 -28.09 62.41
N ASP A 50 16.17 -28.33 63.69
CA ASP A 50 14.86 -28.78 64.17
C ASP A 50 13.78 -27.69 63.93
N GLU A 51 14.09 -26.41 64.16
CA GLU A 51 13.18 -25.32 63.91
C GLU A 51 12.84 -25.18 62.41
N VAL A 52 13.83 -25.29 61.54
CA VAL A 52 13.59 -25.26 60.08
C VAL A 52 12.71 -26.43 59.67
N TRP A 53 12.94 -27.67 60.18
CA TRP A 53 12.10 -28.82 59.89
C TRP A 53 10.65 -28.65 60.36
N ARG A 54 10.42 -28.04 61.52
CA ARG A 54 9.08 -27.79 62.07
C ARG A 54 8.39 -26.64 61.30
N ALA A 55 9.11 -25.64 60.80
CA ALA A 55 8.57 -24.54 60.03
C ALA A 55 8.26 -24.91 58.56
N LEU A 56 9.00 -25.86 58.01
CA LEU A 56 8.95 -26.23 56.58
C LEU A 56 7.52 -26.46 56.02
N PRO A 57 6.64 -27.24 56.67
CA PRO A 57 5.25 -27.43 56.15
C PRO A 57 4.48 -26.11 56.03
N PHE A 58 4.65 -25.21 56.97
CA PHE A 58 4.01 -23.90 56.96
C PHE A 58 4.60 -23.01 55.87
N MET A 59 5.92 -23.01 55.70
CA MET A 59 6.61 -22.28 54.64
C MET A 59 6.10 -22.74 53.26
N ILE A 60 6.00 -24.04 53.03
CA ILE A 60 5.47 -24.58 51.77
C ILE A 60 4.05 -24.12 51.51
N ILE A 61 3.14 -24.19 52.50
CA ILE A 61 1.74 -23.77 52.35
C ILE A 61 1.66 -22.28 52.03
N VAL A 62 2.40 -21.45 52.74
CA VAL A 62 2.44 -20.00 52.52
C VAL A 62 2.92 -19.67 51.12
N THR A 63 4.02 -20.27 50.69
CA THR A 63 4.57 -20.04 49.36
C THR A 63 3.57 -20.42 48.26
N LEU A 64 2.95 -21.62 48.37
CA LEU A 64 1.97 -22.05 47.39
C LEU A 64 0.75 -21.11 47.32
N VAL A 65 0.28 -20.63 48.49
CA VAL A 65 -0.85 -19.68 48.54
C VAL A 65 -0.47 -18.33 47.94
N ILE A 66 0.69 -17.77 48.28
CA ILE A 66 1.15 -16.49 47.72
C ILE A 66 1.33 -16.60 46.19
N PHE A 67 1.97 -17.66 45.72
CA PHE A 67 2.20 -17.88 44.28
C PHE A 67 0.87 -18.11 43.53
N TRP A 68 -0.12 -18.73 44.16
CA TRP A 68 -1.46 -18.90 43.60
C TRP A 68 -2.22 -17.55 43.52
N LEU A 69 -2.19 -16.75 44.58
CA LEU A 69 -2.81 -15.42 44.64
C LEU A 69 -2.22 -14.46 43.59
N LEU A 70 -0.89 -14.49 43.42
CA LEU A 70 -0.19 -13.66 42.42
C LEU A 70 -0.20 -14.31 41.01
N ARG A 71 -1.04 -15.33 40.78
CA ARG A 71 -1.31 -15.96 39.48
C ARG A 71 -0.08 -16.58 38.80
N LEU A 72 0.99 -16.94 39.52
CA LEU A 72 2.20 -17.52 38.97
C LEU A 72 1.97 -18.88 38.29
N TYR A 73 0.91 -19.61 38.67
CA TYR A 73 0.52 -20.90 38.05
C TYR A 73 -0.40 -20.76 36.83
N SER A 74 -0.93 -19.56 36.58
CA SER A 74 -1.81 -19.27 35.44
C SER A 74 -1.09 -18.56 34.29
N SER A 75 0.12 -18.03 34.53
CA SER A 75 0.91 -17.28 33.53
C SER A 75 1.50 -18.20 32.45
N LEU A 76 1.53 -17.68 31.21
CA LEU A 76 2.13 -18.39 30.06
C LEU A 76 3.64 -18.09 30.00
N TRP A 77 4.44 -18.82 30.76
CA TRP A 77 5.91 -18.63 30.86
C TRP A 77 6.66 -18.71 29.54
N SER A 78 6.05 -19.27 28.49
CA SER A 78 6.63 -19.26 27.14
C SER A 78 6.69 -17.87 26.50
N TYR A 79 5.92 -16.91 27.01
CA TYR A 79 5.83 -15.51 26.55
C TYR A 79 6.13 -14.49 27.64
N ALA A 80 6.65 -14.97 28.79
CA ALA A 80 6.90 -14.14 29.95
C ALA A 80 7.82 -12.94 29.60
N GLY A 81 7.35 -11.73 29.94
CA GLY A 81 8.06 -10.47 29.76
C GLY A 81 8.60 -9.89 31.08
N ALA A 82 8.85 -8.58 31.08
CA ALA A 82 9.31 -7.87 32.27
C ALA A 82 8.27 -7.85 33.40
N LEU A 83 6.98 -7.80 33.05
CA LEU A 83 5.89 -7.78 34.04
C LEU A 83 5.82 -9.10 34.83
N GLU A 84 5.93 -10.25 34.15
CA GLU A 84 5.95 -11.56 34.80
C GLU A 84 7.16 -11.71 35.72
N MET A 85 8.30 -11.12 35.35
CA MET A 85 9.48 -11.06 36.20
C MET A 85 9.21 -10.28 37.49
N MET A 86 8.57 -9.11 37.37
CA MET A 86 8.18 -8.31 38.53
C MET A 86 7.23 -9.04 39.48
N TYR A 87 6.27 -9.83 38.93
CA TYR A 87 5.41 -10.68 39.77
C TYR A 87 6.18 -11.75 40.54
N VAL A 88 7.21 -12.38 39.93
CA VAL A 88 8.05 -13.35 40.65
C VAL A 88 8.84 -12.68 41.75
N VAL A 89 9.46 -11.51 41.48
CA VAL A 89 10.20 -10.73 42.47
C VAL A 89 9.30 -10.35 43.65
N SER A 90 8.12 -9.78 43.35
CA SER A 90 7.15 -9.38 44.37
C SER A 90 6.66 -10.57 45.19
N ALA A 91 6.42 -11.71 44.54
CA ALA A 91 5.99 -12.93 45.20
C ALA A 91 7.04 -13.46 46.19
N CYS A 92 8.32 -13.52 45.78
CA CYS A 92 9.40 -13.99 46.61
C CYS A 92 9.70 -13.02 47.80
N ILE A 93 9.60 -11.72 47.57
CA ILE A 93 9.73 -10.72 48.68
C ILE A 93 8.60 -10.89 49.69
N LEU A 94 7.33 -10.94 49.20
CA LEU A 94 6.16 -11.12 50.06
C LEU A 94 6.24 -12.42 50.84
N ASP A 95 6.61 -13.52 50.17
CA ASP A 95 6.81 -14.82 50.81
C ASP A 95 7.84 -14.76 51.94
N THR A 96 9.02 -14.19 51.63
CA THR A 96 10.11 -14.03 52.63
C THR A 96 9.65 -13.25 53.84
N VAL A 97 8.90 -12.16 53.64
CA VAL A 97 8.39 -11.34 54.76
C VAL A 97 7.38 -12.11 55.59
N VAL A 98 6.40 -12.76 54.94
CA VAL A 98 5.33 -13.53 55.62
C VAL A 98 5.94 -14.69 56.40
N VAL A 99 6.83 -15.47 55.77
CA VAL A 99 7.52 -16.60 56.41
C VAL A 99 8.34 -16.12 57.62
N THR A 100 9.07 -15.01 57.47
CA THR A 100 9.84 -14.43 58.58
C THR A 100 8.93 -14.06 59.76
N VAL A 101 7.84 -13.36 59.48
CA VAL A 101 6.87 -12.95 60.53
C VAL A 101 6.24 -14.19 61.21
N LEU A 102 5.86 -15.21 60.44
CA LEU A 102 5.26 -16.43 60.96
C LEU A 102 6.22 -17.22 61.85
N ILE A 103 7.50 -17.35 61.50
CA ILE A 103 8.51 -18.02 62.32
C ILE A 103 8.74 -17.24 63.62
N LEU A 104 8.82 -15.91 63.56
CA LEU A 104 8.97 -15.06 64.76
C LEU A 104 7.74 -15.11 65.69
N LEU A 105 6.53 -15.07 65.14
CA LEU A 105 5.27 -15.16 65.90
C LEU A 105 5.10 -16.53 66.57
N ARG A 106 5.49 -17.58 65.91
CA ARG A 106 5.42 -18.95 66.46
C ARG A 106 6.32 -19.12 67.69
N ASN A 107 7.48 -18.48 67.65
CA ASN A 107 8.46 -18.55 68.72
C ASN A 107 8.46 -17.26 69.59
N TRP A 108 7.26 -16.81 69.97
CA TRP A 108 7.06 -15.61 70.79
C TRP A 108 7.80 -15.74 72.12
N GLY A 109 8.88 -14.97 72.28
CA GLY A 109 9.79 -15.00 73.43
C GLY A 109 11.25 -15.31 73.06
N ASP A 110 11.48 -16.06 71.98
CA ASP A 110 12.81 -16.23 71.38
C ASP A 110 13.01 -15.22 70.25
N MET A 111 13.87 -14.27 70.48
CA MET A 111 14.03 -13.12 69.59
C MET A 111 14.58 -13.52 68.20
N TYR A 112 15.27 -14.67 68.07
CA TYR A 112 15.81 -15.21 66.83
C TYR A 112 15.90 -16.74 66.87
N PRO A 113 14.81 -17.47 66.55
CA PRO A 113 14.79 -18.95 66.55
C PRO A 113 15.70 -19.58 65.47
N VAL A 114 16.07 -18.79 64.45
CA VAL A 114 17.08 -19.10 63.45
C VAL A 114 17.97 -17.90 63.19
N PRO A 115 19.21 -18.04 62.64
CA PRO A 115 20.11 -16.91 62.37
C PRO A 115 19.45 -15.84 61.45
N ARG A 116 19.66 -14.55 61.72
CA ARG A 116 19.08 -13.45 60.90
C ARG A 116 19.39 -13.55 59.42
N SER A 117 20.60 -14.01 59.07
CA SER A 117 21.01 -14.22 57.68
C SER A 117 20.20 -15.30 56.97
N PHE A 118 19.58 -16.25 57.69
CA PHE A 118 18.75 -17.29 57.13
C PHE A 118 17.58 -16.70 56.33
N TYR A 119 16.88 -15.73 56.83
CA TYR A 119 15.71 -15.12 56.18
C TYR A 119 16.07 -14.47 54.85
N ILE A 120 17.18 -13.74 54.79
CA ILE A 120 17.66 -13.07 53.59
C ILE A 120 18.14 -14.12 52.55
N LEU A 121 18.92 -15.11 52.99
CA LEU A 121 19.43 -16.15 52.14
C LEU A 121 18.31 -17.04 51.60
N TYR A 122 17.31 -17.39 52.43
CA TYR A 122 16.13 -18.12 51.99
C TYR A 122 15.42 -17.40 50.86
N GLY A 123 15.09 -16.12 51.02
CA GLY A 123 14.40 -15.33 49.97
C GLY A 123 15.21 -15.24 48.68
N LEU A 124 16.54 -15.04 48.79
CA LEU A 124 17.45 -14.99 47.66
C LEU A 124 17.47 -16.32 46.88
N PHE A 125 17.64 -17.44 47.59
CA PHE A 125 17.70 -18.77 46.96
C PHE A 125 16.33 -19.19 46.39
N LEU A 126 15.26 -18.89 47.09
CA LEU A 126 13.90 -19.11 46.57
C LEU A 126 13.70 -18.37 45.28
N PHE A 127 14.07 -17.08 45.23
CA PHE A 127 14.00 -16.29 44.01
C PHE A 127 14.82 -16.91 42.86
N VAL A 128 16.08 -17.27 43.11
CA VAL A 128 16.97 -17.85 42.10
C VAL A 128 16.39 -19.18 41.55
N LEU A 129 15.92 -20.07 42.41
CA LEU A 129 15.36 -21.35 42.03
C LEU A 129 14.05 -21.18 41.25
N VAL A 130 13.14 -20.36 41.74
CA VAL A 130 11.86 -20.08 41.10
C VAL A 130 12.05 -19.43 39.73
N MET A 131 12.93 -18.42 39.66
CA MET A 131 13.27 -17.74 38.42
C MET A 131 13.94 -18.69 37.42
N GLY A 132 14.94 -19.44 37.88
CA GLY A 132 15.67 -20.41 37.08
C GLY A 132 14.74 -21.44 36.40
N CYS A 133 13.81 -22.05 37.14
CA CYS A 133 12.86 -22.98 36.58
C CYS A 133 11.95 -22.34 35.52
N ARG A 134 11.41 -21.18 35.81
CA ARG A 134 10.44 -20.52 34.92
C ARG A 134 11.07 -19.99 33.64
N TYR A 135 12.30 -19.48 33.72
CA TYR A 135 13.03 -18.95 32.55
C TYR A 135 13.88 -19.99 31.81
N SER A 136 14.27 -21.11 32.45
CA SER A 136 14.97 -22.21 31.77
C SER A 136 14.17 -22.78 30.61
N TYR A 137 12.85 -22.92 30.75
CA TYR A 137 11.97 -23.38 29.69
C TYR A 137 12.02 -22.45 28.48
N ARG A 138 12.05 -21.11 28.70
CA ARG A 138 12.22 -20.12 27.65
C ARG A 138 13.59 -20.23 26.98
N GLY A 139 14.65 -20.34 27.78
CA GLY A 139 16.03 -20.49 27.29
C GLY A 139 16.22 -21.74 26.44
N LEU A 140 15.76 -22.90 26.92
CA LEU A 140 15.79 -24.16 26.20
C LEU A 140 15.00 -24.11 24.87
N ARG A 141 13.86 -23.41 24.87
CA ARG A 141 13.06 -23.22 23.65
C ARG A 141 13.78 -22.34 22.63
N VAL A 142 14.45 -21.26 23.08
CA VAL A 142 15.26 -20.40 22.22
C VAL A 142 16.43 -21.20 21.63
N LEU A 143 17.18 -21.92 22.46
CA LEU A 143 18.30 -22.78 22.04
C LEU A 143 17.85 -23.87 21.05
N ARG A 144 16.72 -24.53 21.30
CA ARG A 144 16.17 -25.55 20.41
C ARG A 144 15.70 -24.96 19.08
N ASN A 145 15.16 -23.74 19.08
CA ASN A 145 14.79 -23.02 17.87
C ASN A 145 16.03 -22.59 17.07
N MET A 146 17.09 -22.17 17.73
CA MET A 146 18.37 -21.83 17.08
C MET A 146 19.01 -23.05 16.40
N ARG A 147 19.00 -24.23 17.05
CA ARG A 147 19.54 -25.48 16.47
C ARG A 147 18.73 -26.06 15.32
N ARG A 148 17.40 -25.79 15.24
CA ARG A 148 16.52 -26.21 14.13
C ARG A 148 16.54 -25.25 12.94
N ALA A 149 17.30 -24.18 13.00
CA ALA A 149 17.36 -23.12 11.99
C ALA A 149 18.25 -23.46 10.77
N GLY A 150 18.64 -24.71 10.57
CA GLY A 150 19.45 -25.17 9.44
C GLY A 150 18.74 -25.31 8.09
N VAL A 151 17.51 -24.80 7.92
CA VAL A 151 16.81 -24.79 6.64
C VAL A 151 17.05 -23.44 5.95
N TYR A 152 17.42 -23.45 4.67
CA TYR A 152 17.63 -22.31 3.79
C TYR A 152 16.77 -21.10 4.17
N ARG A 153 17.39 -20.07 4.75
CA ARG A 153 16.78 -18.79 5.05
C ARG A 153 17.34 -17.75 4.09
N ARG A 154 16.48 -16.99 3.45
CA ARG A 154 16.89 -15.82 2.65
C ARG A 154 17.48 -14.76 3.57
N ASN A 155 18.69 -14.30 3.28
CA ASN A 155 19.31 -13.19 3.99
C ASN A 155 18.60 -11.89 3.62
N VAL A 156 18.22 -11.12 4.64
CA VAL A 156 17.47 -9.85 4.48
C VAL A 156 18.27 -8.72 5.10
N LEU A 157 18.41 -7.63 4.35
CA LEU A 157 18.88 -6.34 4.83
C LEU A 157 17.67 -5.44 5.08
N VAL A 158 17.58 -4.83 6.26
CA VAL A 158 16.50 -3.90 6.60
C VAL A 158 17.02 -2.47 6.54
N ILE A 159 16.35 -1.59 5.82
CA ILE A 159 16.69 -0.16 5.77
C ILE A 159 15.69 0.61 6.64
N GLY A 160 16.23 1.28 7.66
CA GLY A 160 15.50 1.98 8.71
C GLY A 160 15.51 1.24 10.04
N ALA A 161 16.24 1.81 11.01
CA ALA A 161 16.37 1.34 12.40
C ALA A 161 15.44 2.11 13.37
N GLY A 162 14.29 2.59 12.86
CA GLY A 162 13.23 3.20 13.66
C GLY A 162 12.21 2.17 14.16
N ASP A 163 11.07 2.64 14.69
CA ASP A 163 10.02 1.77 15.26
C ASP A 163 9.49 0.75 14.26
N ALA A 164 9.28 1.15 13.00
CA ALA A 164 8.82 0.26 11.96
C ALA A 164 9.85 -0.86 11.65
N GLY A 165 11.13 -0.51 11.53
CA GLY A 165 12.23 -1.47 11.34
C GLY A 165 12.35 -2.42 12.52
N ASN A 166 12.31 -1.90 13.75
CA ASN A 166 12.31 -2.67 14.99
C ASN A 166 11.18 -3.73 15.00
N GLN A 167 9.99 -3.35 14.59
CA GLN A 167 8.81 -4.22 14.57
C GLN A 167 8.93 -5.32 13.49
N ILE A 168 9.37 -4.98 12.28
CA ILE A 168 9.62 -5.94 11.20
C ILE A 168 10.72 -6.94 11.57
N ILE A 169 11.85 -6.47 12.14
CA ILE A 169 12.95 -7.34 12.58
C ILE A 169 12.47 -8.32 13.65
N LYS A 170 11.71 -7.82 14.64
CA LYS A 170 11.12 -8.64 15.70
C LYS A 170 10.18 -9.71 15.14
N GLU A 171 9.33 -9.35 14.17
CA GLU A 171 8.39 -10.28 13.55
C GLU A 171 9.12 -11.36 12.73
N ILE A 172 10.11 -10.98 11.90
CA ILE A 172 10.92 -11.93 11.12
C ILE A 172 11.65 -12.91 12.04
N ASN A 173 12.27 -12.41 13.12
CA ASN A 173 13.05 -13.25 14.03
C ASN A 173 12.16 -14.18 14.88
N ASN A 174 10.93 -13.77 15.22
CA ASN A 174 10.00 -14.55 16.03
C ASN A 174 9.10 -15.50 15.20
N SER A 175 8.94 -15.27 13.91
CA SER A 175 8.06 -16.07 13.07
C SER A 175 8.73 -17.41 12.69
N ARG A 176 7.99 -18.51 12.88
CA ARG A 176 8.38 -19.84 12.41
C ARG A 176 8.06 -20.09 10.93
N TYR A 177 7.19 -19.27 10.36
CA TYR A 177 6.68 -19.43 9.00
C TYR A 177 7.47 -18.60 7.99
N VAL A 178 8.12 -17.53 8.46
CA VAL A 178 8.93 -16.64 7.62
C VAL A 178 10.34 -17.24 7.50
N LYS A 179 10.65 -17.79 6.32
CA LYS A 179 11.97 -18.37 6.00
C LYS A 179 13.00 -17.27 5.66
N LYS A 180 13.12 -16.25 6.51
CA LYS A 180 14.01 -15.09 6.35
C LYS A 180 14.89 -14.93 7.58
N LYS A 181 16.09 -14.35 7.38
CA LYS A 181 17.02 -13.99 8.45
C LYS A 181 17.51 -12.56 8.21
N VAL A 182 17.32 -11.67 9.17
CA VAL A 182 17.90 -10.34 9.11
C VAL A 182 19.38 -10.44 9.41
N VAL A 183 20.22 -10.09 8.43
CA VAL A 183 21.70 -10.19 8.53
C VAL A 183 22.34 -8.83 8.83
N GLY A 184 21.65 -7.72 8.56
CA GLY A 184 22.10 -6.37 8.83
C GLY A 184 20.95 -5.37 8.79
N VAL A 185 21.20 -4.19 9.33
CA VAL A 185 20.31 -3.03 9.29
C VAL A 185 21.11 -1.83 8.79
N ILE A 186 20.51 -1.00 7.95
CA ILE A 186 21.06 0.29 7.48
C ILE A 186 20.23 1.42 8.08
N ASP A 187 20.89 2.46 8.60
CA ASP A 187 20.23 3.68 9.07
C ASP A 187 21.18 4.87 8.93
N ASP A 188 20.68 6.01 8.47
CA ASP A 188 21.49 7.22 8.27
C ASP A 188 21.86 7.94 9.59
N ASP A 189 21.22 7.57 10.70
CA ASP A 189 21.55 8.09 12.01
C ASP A 189 22.84 7.44 12.54
N ARG A 190 23.92 8.19 12.51
CA ARG A 190 25.25 7.76 12.96
C ARG A 190 25.28 7.24 14.39
N ASN A 191 24.37 7.71 15.26
CA ASN A 191 24.30 7.24 16.66
C ASN A 191 23.81 5.81 16.77
N LYS A 192 23.19 5.25 15.74
CA LYS A 192 22.69 3.88 15.72
C LYS A 192 23.68 2.89 15.13
N ILE A 193 24.63 3.35 14.31
CA ILE A 193 25.61 2.50 13.65
C ILE A 193 26.44 1.75 14.68
N GLY A 194 26.62 0.45 14.48
CA GLY A 194 27.34 -0.45 15.39
C GLY A 194 26.47 -1.07 16.49
N ASN A 195 25.28 -0.52 16.78
CA ASN A 195 24.33 -1.04 17.77
C ASN A 195 23.53 -2.24 17.24
N TYR A 196 22.84 -2.94 18.12
CA TYR A 196 22.05 -4.13 17.80
C TYR A 196 20.56 -3.90 18.04
N ILE A 197 19.73 -4.35 17.10
CA ILE A 197 18.26 -4.35 17.19
C ILE A 197 17.77 -5.79 17.06
N HIS A 198 17.20 -6.36 18.11
CA HIS A 198 16.77 -7.78 18.16
C HIS A 198 17.80 -8.78 17.62
N GLY A 199 19.09 -8.51 17.85
CA GLY A 199 20.21 -9.36 17.43
C GLY A 199 20.71 -9.10 16.00
N ALA A 200 20.12 -8.17 15.24
CA ALA A 200 20.65 -7.68 13.98
C ALA A 200 21.49 -6.41 14.22
N LYS A 201 22.70 -6.36 13.66
CA LYS A 201 23.61 -5.21 13.79
C LYS A 201 23.24 -4.12 12.79
N VAL A 202 23.30 -2.85 13.21
CA VAL A 202 23.28 -1.69 12.30
C VAL A 202 24.67 -1.57 11.70
N VAL A 203 24.80 -1.92 10.41
CA VAL A 203 26.09 -2.15 9.74
C VAL A 203 26.63 -0.96 8.97
N GLY A 204 25.83 0.08 8.78
CA GLY A 204 26.24 1.30 8.08
C GLY A 204 25.08 2.21 7.74
N ASP A 205 25.35 3.22 6.93
CA ASP A 205 24.38 4.14 6.35
C ASP A 205 24.05 3.79 4.89
N ARG A 206 23.27 4.67 4.18
CA ARG A 206 22.82 4.40 2.81
C ARG A 206 23.97 4.24 1.81
N SER A 207 25.15 4.82 2.05
CA SER A 207 26.29 4.70 1.16
C SER A 207 26.94 3.32 1.20
N ASP A 208 26.74 2.58 2.31
CA ASP A 208 27.30 1.25 2.52
C ASP A 208 26.44 0.13 1.92
N ILE A 209 25.23 0.44 1.39
CA ILE A 209 24.25 -0.57 0.94
C ILE A 209 24.88 -1.57 -0.04
N LEU A 210 25.57 -1.09 -1.09
CA LEU A 210 26.14 -1.97 -2.13
C LEU A 210 27.19 -2.91 -1.54
N GLU A 211 28.14 -2.39 -0.75
CA GLU A 211 29.17 -3.17 -0.09
C GLU A 211 28.59 -4.22 0.87
N LYS A 212 27.63 -3.80 1.70
CA LYS A 212 27.04 -4.70 2.71
C LYS A 212 26.11 -5.75 2.10
N VAL A 213 25.52 -5.50 0.95
CA VAL A 213 24.74 -6.51 0.22
C VAL A 213 25.63 -7.67 -0.23
N GLU A 214 26.83 -7.36 -0.77
CA GLU A 214 27.80 -8.37 -1.19
C GLU A 214 28.42 -9.09 0.01
N GLU A 215 28.91 -8.34 1.02
CA GLU A 215 29.54 -8.90 2.23
C GLU A 215 28.61 -9.87 2.98
N LEU A 216 27.35 -9.52 3.14
CA LEU A 216 26.37 -10.30 3.91
C LEU A 216 25.55 -11.28 3.06
N HIS A 217 25.86 -11.40 1.76
CA HIS A 217 25.13 -12.25 0.80
C HIS A 217 23.61 -12.04 0.90
N VAL A 218 23.17 -10.77 0.75
CA VAL A 218 21.77 -10.38 0.86
C VAL A 218 20.98 -10.83 -0.37
N HIS A 219 19.78 -11.36 -0.14
CA HIS A 219 18.86 -11.78 -1.21
C HIS A 219 17.64 -10.86 -1.33
N GLU A 220 17.29 -10.18 -0.24
CA GLU A 220 16.11 -9.32 -0.17
C GLU A 220 16.41 -8.09 0.69
N ILE A 221 16.00 -6.92 0.21
CA ILE A 221 16.07 -5.65 0.94
C ILE A 221 14.67 -5.22 1.33
N ILE A 222 14.47 -4.87 2.61
CA ILE A 222 13.20 -4.36 3.12
C ILE A 222 13.37 -2.92 3.56
N ILE A 223 12.67 -1.99 2.89
CA ILE A 223 12.64 -0.57 3.26
C ILE A 223 11.52 -0.37 4.29
N ALA A 224 11.92 -0.19 5.56
CA ALA A 224 11.04 -0.07 6.72
C ALA A 224 10.97 1.38 7.22
N MET A 225 10.68 2.33 6.32
CA MET A 225 10.65 3.77 6.60
C MET A 225 9.31 4.41 6.16
N PRO A 226 8.18 4.07 6.81
CA PRO A 226 6.85 4.55 6.38
C PRO A 226 6.64 6.06 6.55
N SER A 227 7.45 6.74 7.36
CA SER A 227 7.43 8.19 7.57
C SER A 227 8.37 8.97 6.64
N ALA A 228 9.18 8.28 5.83
CA ALA A 228 10.10 8.94 4.90
C ALA A 228 9.36 9.61 3.74
N THR A 229 9.88 10.74 3.29
CA THR A 229 9.38 11.42 2.08
C THR A 229 9.65 10.58 0.84
N GLN A 230 8.86 10.77 -0.20
CA GLN A 230 9.05 10.03 -1.46
C GLN A 230 10.43 10.29 -2.07
N LYS A 231 10.96 11.51 -1.92
CA LYS A 231 12.33 11.85 -2.37
C LYS A 231 13.39 11.04 -1.64
N GLN A 232 13.24 10.83 -0.33
CA GLN A 232 14.16 10.00 0.45
C GLN A 232 14.06 8.52 0.05
N ILE A 233 12.84 8.01 -0.13
CA ILE A 233 12.61 6.62 -0.60
C ILE A 233 13.23 6.43 -1.99
N LYS A 234 13.02 7.37 -2.93
CA LYS A 234 13.63 7.32 -4.26
C LYS A 234 15.15 7.25 -4.18
N GLY A 235 15.79 8.13 -3.37
CA GLY A 235 17.25 8.13 -3.23
C GLY A 235 17.81 6.80 -2.71
N ILE A 236 17.09 6.12 -1.81
CA ILE A 236 17.47 4.79 -1.33
C ILE A 236 17.22 3.73 -2.42
N LEU A 237 16.08 3.79 -3.11
CA LEU A 237 15.75 2.86 -4.17
C LEU A 237 16.71 2.97 -5.35
N ASP A 238 17.21 4.17 -5.67
CA ASP A 238 18.20 4.40 -6.71
C ASP A 238 19.52 3.67 -6.44
N ILE A 239 19.88 3.47 -5.17
CA ILE A 239 21.03 2.64 -4.77
C ILE A 239 20.64 1.15 -4.77
N CYS A 240 19.49 0.81 -4.16
CA CYS A 240 19.08 -0.58 -3.99
C CYS A 240 18.83 -1.33 -5.30
N LYS A 241 18.36 -0.65 -6.37
CA LYS A 241 18.12 -1.27 -7.67
C LYS A 241 19.38 -1.85 -8.32
N GLU A 242 20.56 -1.32 -7.96
CA GLU A 242 21.86 -1.79 -8.49
C GLU A 242 22.32 -3.10 -7.83
N THR A 243 21.72 -3.49 -6.70
CA THR A 243 22.11 -4.68 -5.93
C THR A 243 21.61 -6.01 -6.52
N GLY A 244 20.65 -6.00 -7.44
CA GLY A 244 19.98 -7.21 -7.93
C GLY A 244 19.13 -7.96 -6.89
N CYS A 245 18.97 -7.42 -5.69
CA CYS A 245 18.15 -8.02 -4.63
C CYS A 245 16.66 -7.80 -4.87
N THR A 246 15.83 -8.71 -4.34
CA THR A 246 14.38 -8.47 -4.29
C THR A 246 14.08 -7.30 -3.34
N LEU A 247 13.40 -6.26 -3.84
CA LEU A 247 13.10 -5.06 -3.08
C LEU A 247 11.66 -5.08 -2.57
N LYS A 248 11.49 -4.89 -1.25
CA LYS A 248 10.19 -4.73 -0.59
C LYS A 248 10.15 -3.47 0.26
N ARG A 249 8.97 -2.87 0.39
CA ARG A 249 8.78 -1.70 1.26
C ARG A 249 7.53 -1.79 2.11
N LEU A 250 7.55 -1.10 3.24
CA LEU A 250 6.32 -0.76 3.97
C LEU A 250 5.60 0.38 3.25
N PRO A 251 4.27 0.32 3.15
CA PRO A 251 3.47 1.46 2.73
C PRO A 251 3.68 2.67 3.64
N GLY A 252 3.43 3.89 3.13
CA GLY A 252 3.44 5.10 3.95
C GLY A 252 2.42 5.04 5.09
N ILE A 253 2.65 5.82 6.16
CA ILE A 253 1.79 5.84 7.37
C ILE A 253 0.31 6.06 7.00
N TYR A 254 0.02 6.92 6.02
CA TYR A 254 -1.33 7.21 5.55
C TYR A 254 -2.03 6.03 4.84
N GLN A 255 -1.28 4.99 4.44
CA GLN A 255 -1.80 3.77 3.81
C GLN A 255 -1.92 2.61 4.82
N LEU A 256 -1.39 2.77 6.03
CA LEU A 256 -1.48 1.77 7.09
C LEU A 256 -2.76 1.99 7.89
N VAL A 257 -3.75 1.13 7.68
CA VAL A 257 -4.98 1.13 8.49
C VAL A 257 -4.59 0.83 9.93
N ASN A 258 -4.91 1.75 10.86
CA ASN A 258 -4.56 1.69 12.28
C ASN A 258 -3.06 1.74 12.62
N GLY A 259 -2.17 2.12 11.71
CA GLY A 259 -0.73 2.20 11.97
C GLY A 259 -0.03 0.85 12.21
N ASP A 260 -0.68 -0.27 11.96
CA ASP A 260 -0.13 -1.61 12.18
C ASP A 260 0.96 -1.94 11.16
N VAL A 261 2.19 -2.08 11.66
CA VAL A 261 3.37 -2.50 10.90
C VAL A 261 3.52 -4.01 11.02
N SER A 262 3.49 -4.74 9.89
CA SER A 262 3.74 -6.19 9.88
C SER A 262 4.39 -6.65 8.58
N VAL A 263 5.02 -7.83 8.61
CA VAL A 263 5.61 -8.47 7.42
C VAL A 263 4.57 -8.76 6.33
N SER A 264 3.32 -9.00 6.72
CA SER A 264 2.20 -9.21 5.78
C SER A 264 1.80 -7.95 5.00
N LYS A 265 2.19 -6.77 5.47
CA LYS A 265 1.94 -5.47 4.82
C LYS A 265 3.06 -5.05 3.86
N LEU A 266 4.16 -5.82 3.81
CA LEU A 266 5.23 -5.55 2.85
C LEU A 266 4.69 -5.72 1.43
N LYS A 267 4.93 -4.70 0.60
CA LYS A 267 4.64 -4.70 -0.83
C LYS A 267 5.95 -4.75 -1.61
N ASP A 268 5.92 -5.37 -2.78
CA ASP A 268 7.02 -5.25 -3.72
C ASP A 268 7.16 -3.78 -4.12
N VAL A 269 8.39 -3.32 -4.32
CA VAL A 269 8.64 -1.96 -4.81
C VAL A 269 8.09 -1.85 -6.23
N ASP A 270 7.28 -0.84 -6.45
CA ASP A 270 6.69 -0.55 -7.77
C ASP A 270 7.43 0.63 -8.44
N VAL A 271 7.24 0.75 -9.76
CA VAL A 271 7.73 1.88 -10.56
C VAL A 271 7.26 3.23 -10.01
N ASN A 272 6.07 3.28 -9.45
CA ASN A 272 5.55 4.48 -8.78
C ASN A 272 6.49 5.00 -7.69
N ASP A 273 7.14 4.10 -6.97
CA ASP A 273 8.07 4.43 -5.88
C ASP A 273 9.36 5.08 -6.40
N LEU A 274 9.75 4.75 -7.64
CA LEU A 274 10.92 5.31 -8.31
C LEU A 274 10.68 6.72 -8.87
N LEU A 275 9.44 7.13 -9.07
CA LEU A 275 9.13 8.48 -9.54
C LEU A 275 9.41 9.54 -8.48
N GLY A 276 9.38 9.17 -7.19
CA GLY A 276 9.77 10.03 -6.06
C GLY A 276 8.91 11.28 -5.91
N ARG A 277 7.63 11.21 -6.29
CA ARG A 277 6.69 12.34 -6.22
C ARG A 277 5.90 12.30 -4.92
N ASP A 278 5.65 13.48 -4.38
CA ASP A 278 4.74 13.60 -3.23
C ASP A 278 3.30 13.27 -3.64
N PRO A 279 2.51 12.67 -2.75
CA PRO A 279 1.10 12.39 -3.00
C PRO A 279 0.34 13.67 -3.34
N VAL A 280 -0.56 13.56 -4.31
CA VAL A 280 -1.46 14.66 -4.68
C VAL A 280 -2.39 14.97 -3.52
N THR A 281 -2.45 16.24 -3.14
CA THR A 281 -3.43 16.74 -2.17
C THR A 281 -4.64 17.31 -2.89
N VAL A 282 -5.83 16.86 -2.51
CA VAL A 282 -7.12 17.37 -3.01
C VAL A 282 -7.98 17.82 -1.85
N ASP A 283 -8.87 18.77 -2.13
CA ASP A 283 -9.88 19.19 -1.16
C ASP A 283 -11.02 18.16 -1.10
N LEU A 284 -10.87 17.21 -0.19
CA LEU A 284 -11.85 16.13 0.01
C LEU A 284 -13.22 16.65 0.43
N GLN A 285 -13.30 17.79 1.16
CA GLN A 285 -14.56 18.35 1.59
C GLN A 285 -15.34 18.92 0.41
N SER A 286 -14.70 19.69 -0.47
CA SER A 286 -15.33 20.19 -1.70
C SER A 286 -15.83 19.06 -2.59
N ILE A 287 -15.06 17.97 -2.72
CA ILE A 287 -15.47 16.78 -3.49
C ILE A 287 -16.67 16.11 -2.82
N MET A 288 -16.66 15.97 -1.49
CA MET A 288 -17.77 15.36 -0.74
C MET A 288 -19.06 16.17 -0.93
N ASP A 289 -19.01 17.50 -0.77
CA ASP A 289 -20.17 18.38 -0.93
C ASP A 289 -20.74 18.34 -2.35
N TYR A 290 -19.88 18.12 -3.33
CA TYR A 290 -20.26 18.02 -4.74
C TYR A 290 -20.90 16.66 -5.09
N VAL A 291 -20.40 15.55 -4.53
CA VAL A 291 -20.80 14.18 -4.89
C VAL A 291 -21.92 13.64 -3.99
N SER A 292 -21.91 13.97 -2.70
CA SER A 292 -22.79 13.37 -1.71
C SER A 292 -24.27 13.64 -2.02
N GLY A 293 -25.08 12.60 -1.90
CA GLY A 293 -26.53 12.66 -2.12
C GLY A 293 -26.95 12.88 -3.57
N LYS A 294 -26.02 12.82 -4.55
CA LYS A 294 -26.29 12.98 -5.99
C LYS A 294 -26.43 11.64 -6.70
N ILE A 295 -27.19 11.63 -7.78
CA ILE A 295 -27.23 10.51 -8.74
C ILE A 295 -26.13 10.74 -9.76
N ILE A 296 -25.14 9.86 -9.77
CA ILE A 296 -23.93 10.02 -10.59
C ILE A 296 -23.81 8.86 -11.57
N MET A 297 -23.56 9.17 -12.83
CA MET A 297 -23.32 8.18 -13.87
C MET A 297 -21.87 8.23 -14.35
N VAL A 298 -21.23 7.07 -14.42
CA VAL A 298 -19.89 6.89 -15.01
C VAL A 298 -20.02 6.02 -16.24
N THR A 299 -19.70 6.56 -17.41
CA THR A 299 -19.61 5.78 -18.64
C THR A 299 -18.18 5.32 -18.87
N GLY A 300 -17.98 4.11 -19.38
CA GLY A 300 -16.66 3.49 -19.42
C GLY A 300 -16.18 3.05 -18.02
N GLY A 301 -17.11 2.71 -17.12
CA GLY A 301 -16.84 2.41 -15.72
C GLY A 301 -16.08 1.11 -15.48
N GLY A 302 -16.00 0.21 -16.45
CA GLY A 302 -15.14 -0.98 -16.44
C GLY A 302 -13.68 -0.71 -16.86
N GLY A 303 -13.40 0.49 -17.41
CA GLY A 303 -12.05 0.90 -17.81
C GLY A 303 -11.19 1.33 -16.61
N SER A 304 -9.88 1.53 -16.83
CA SER A 304 -8.92 1.88 -15.77
C SER A 304 -9.27 3.20 -15.06
N ILE A 305 -9.64 4.25 -15.78
CA ILE A 305 -10.05 5.54 -15.20
C ILE A 305 -11.47 5.46 -14.65
N GLY A 306 -12.41 4.89 -15.42
CA GLY A 306 -13.81 4.79 -15.01
C GLY A 306 -14.01 3.97 -13.74
N SER A 307 -13.30 2.85 -13.58
CA SER A 307 -13.37 2.03 -12.37
C SER A 307 -12.85 2.76 -11.14
N GLU A 308 -11.78 3.54 -11.27
CA GLU A 308 -11.26 4.35 -10.18
C GLU A 308 -12.18 5.54 -9.85
N LEU A 309 -12.79 6.17 -10.86
CA LEU A 309 -13.86 7.15 -10.63
C LEU A 309 -14.99 6.53 -9.79
N CYS A 310 -15.44 5.32 -10.15
CA CYS A 310 -16.47 4.60 -9.39
C CYS A 310 -16.05 4.34 -7.94
N ARG A 311 -14.79 3.93 -7.69
CA ARG A 311 -14.27 3.70 -6.33
C ARG A 311 -14.26 4.97 -5.49
N GLN A 312 -13.73 6.06 -6.04
CA GLN A 312 -13.64 7.32 -5.30
C GLN A 312 -15.01 7.95 -5.10
N ILE A 313 -15.88 7.97 -6.11
CA ILE A 313 -17.26 8.46 -5.99
C ILE A 313 -18.01 7.65 -4.91
N ALA A 314 -17.90 6.31 -4.90
CA ALA A 314 -18.56 5.47 -3.91
C ALA A 314 -18.14 5.81 -2.47
N ALA A 315 -16.86 6.18 -2.25
CA ALA A 315 -16.37 6.62 -0.94
C ALA A 315 -17.00 7.92 -0.45
N HIS A 316 -17.49 8.77 -1.34
CA HIS A 316 -18.13 10.06 -1.03
C HIS A 316 -19.67 10.00 -0.91
N LYS A 317 -20.24 8.79 -0.73
CA LYS A 317 -21.66 8.53 -0.42
C LYS A 317 -22.65 9.21 -1.40
N PRO A 318 -22.58 8.91 -2.70
CA PRO A 318 -23.59 9.37 -3.65
C PRO A 318 -24.96 8.78 -3.27
N LYS A 319 -26.04 9.42 -3.70
CA LYS A 319 -27.39 8.85 -3.57
C LYS A 319 -27.52 7.56 -4.38
N GLN A 320 -27.01 7.57 -5.61
CA GLN A 320 -26.94 6.40 -6.48
C GLN A 320 -25.72 6.52 -7.41
N LEU A 321 -25.02 5.42 -7.63
CA LEU A 321 -23.93 5.30 -8.60
C LEU A 321 -24.35 4.39 -9.75
N ILE A 322 -24.34 4.92 -10.97
CA ILE A 322 -24.70 4.22 -12.20
C ILE A 322 -23.44 3.98 -13.01
N ILE A 323 -23.11 2.74 -13.26
CA ILE A 323 -21.99 2.33 -14.12
C ILE A 323 -22.54 1.89 -15.47
N VAL A 324 -22.03 2.47 -16.55
CA VAL A 324 -22.37 2.11 -17.92
C VAL A 324 -21.09 1.72 -18.66
N ASP A 325 -21.02 0.49 -19.15
CA ASP A 325 -19.90 0.02 -19.97
C ASP A 325 -20.39 -0.99 -21.01
N ILE A 326 -19.64 -1.16 -22.09
CA ILE A 326 -19.90 -2.17 -23.11
C ILE A 326 -19.23 -3.51 -22.74
N TYR A 327 -18.15 -3.48 -21.94
CA TYR A 327 -17.35 -4.66 -21.60
C TYR A 327 -17.77 -5.24 -20.25
N GLU A 328 -18.47 -6.39 -20.27
CA GLU A 328 -19.08 -6.97 -19.08
C GLU A 328 -18.09 -7.47 -18.03
N ASN A 329 -16.97 -8.11 -18.43
CA ASN A 329 -16.11 -8.82 -17.50
C ASN A 329 -15.48 -7.86 -16.44
N THR A 330 -14.79 -6.81 -16.88
CA THR A 330 -14.19 -5.85 -15.94
C THR A 330 -15.26 -5.06 -15.18
N THR A 331 -16.41 -4.81 -15.80
CA THR A 331 -17.53 -4.14 -15.14
C THR A 331 -18.11 -5.00 -14.01
N TYR A 332 -18.19 -6.31 -14.21
CA TYR A 332 -18.60 -7.27 -13.18
C TYR A 332 -17.61 -7.32 -12.01
N ASP A 333 -16.31 -7.29 -12.30
CA ASP A 333 -15.28 -7.24 -11.26
C ASP A 333 -15.42 -5.97 -10.39
N VAL A 334 -15.62 -4.81 -11.03
CA VAL A 334 -15.85 -3.53 -10.34
C VAL A 334 -17.13 -3.57 -9.50
N GLN A 335 -18.21 -4.16 -10.03
CA GLN A 335 -19.46 -4.33 -9.27
C GLN A 335 -19.25 -5.13 -8.00
N ASN A 336 -18.57 -6.27 -8.09
CA ASN A 336 -18.32 -7.15 -6.94
C ASN A 336 -17.42 -6.46 -5.91
N GLU A 337 -16.38 -5.76 -6.35
CA GLU A 337 -15.51 -5.00 -5.46
C GLU A 337 -16.30 -3.92 -4.70
N LEU A 338 -17.11 -3.12 -5.40
CA LEU A 338 -17.87 -2.03 -4.78
C LEU A 338 -18.94 -2.53 -3.82
N LYS A 339 -19.63 -3.63 -4.12
CA LYS A 339 -20.62 -4.25 -3.21
C LYS A 339 -19.99 -4.74 -1.90
N VAL A 340 -18.75 -5.25 -1.97
CA VAL A 340 -18.04 -5.70 -0.76
C VAL A 340 -17.53 -4.51 0.06
N ARG A 341 -16.99 -3.48 -0.60
CA ARG A 341 -16.40 -2.31 0.08
C ARG A 341 -17.43 -1.32 0.61
N PHE A 342 -18.55 -1.18 -0.09
CA PHE A 342 -19.63 -0.23 0.19
C PHE A 342 -21.00 -0.93 0.15
N PRO A 343 -21.34 -1.74 1.17
CA PRO A 343 -22.56 -2.55 1.17
C PRO A 343 -23.86 -1.74 1.08
N ASP A 344 -23.85 -0.50 1.58
CA ASP A 344 -25.02 0.40 1.60
C ASP A 344 -25.16 1.27 0.35
N LEU A 345 -24.24 1.13 -0.64
CA LEU A 345 -24.27 1.89 -1.87
C LEU A 345 -25.42 1.44 -2.78
N ASP A 346 -26.30 2.36 -3.18
CA ASP A 346 -27.24 2.13 -4.27
C ASP A 346 -26.46 2.11 -5.61
N LEU A 347 -26.09 0.91 -6.03
CA LEU A 347 -25.24 0.66 -7.19
C LEU A 347 -26.04 0.01 -8.33
N VAL A 348 -26.11 0.73 -9.44
CA VAL A 348 -26.69 0.25 -10.71
C VAL A 348 -25.58 0.01 -11.73
N VAL A 349 -25.56 -1.19 -12.34
CA VAL A 349 -24.58 -1.54 -13.36
C VAL A 349 -25.30 -1.97 -14.63
N LEU A 350 -25.01 -1.29 -15.73
CA LEU A 350 -25.68 -1.44 -17.02
C LEU A 350 -24.65 -1.74 -18.12
N ILE A 351 -24.85 -2.84 -18.82
CA ILE A 351 -24.08 -3.14 -20.02
C ILE A 351 -24.78 -2.45 -21.21
N ALA A 352 -24.10 -1.45 -21.75
CA ALA A 352 -24.62 -0.65 -22.86
C ALA A 352 -23.50 0.07 -23.61
N SER A 353 -23.68 0.24 -24.92
CA SER A 353 -22.83 1.06 -25.77
C SER A 353 -23.31 2.51 -25.78
N VAL A 354 -22.41 3.46 -25.58
CA VAL A 354 -22.68 4.91 -25.73
C VAL A 354 -23.11 5.28 -27.15
N ARG A 355 -22.88 4.42 -28.12
CA ARG A 355 -23.30 4.55 -29.54
C ARG A 355 -24.81 4.34 -29.72
N ASN A 356 -25.49 3.67 -28.77
CA ASN A 356 -26.91 3.32 -28.91
C ASN A 356 -27.80 4.43 -28.29
N THR A 357 -28.34 5.28 -29.17
CA THR A 357 -29.17 6.41 -28.77
C THR A 357 -30.41 6.02 -27.97
N ASN A 358 -31.13 4.97 -28.40
CA ASN A 358 -32.37 4.53 -27.74
C ASN A 358 -32.04 4.01 -26.30
N ARG A 359 -30.97 3.24 -26.16
CA ARG A 359 -30.57 2.71 -24.87
C ARG A 359 -30.11 3.83 -23.94
N MET A 360 -29.34 4.80 -24.44
CA MET A 360 -28.91 5.97 -23.66
C MET A 360 -30.11 6.81 -23.23
N ASN A 361 -31.02 7.17 -24.13
CA ASN A 361 -32.22 7.92 -23.78
C ASN A 361 -33.03 7.21 -22.68
N TRP A 362 -33.23 5.88 -22.80
CA TRP A 362 -33.91 5.10 -21.77
C TRP A 362 -33.20 5.18 -20.41
N ILE A 363 -31.86 5.07 -20.37
CA ILE A 363 -31.07 5.17 -19.14
C ILE A 363 -31.23 6.56 -18.49
N PHE A 364 -31.12 7.63 -19.28
CA PHE A 364 -31.24 9.00 -18.77
C PHE A 364 -32.66 9.30 -18.26
N GLU A 365 -33.68 8.86 -18.98
CA GLU A 365 -35.07 9.04 -18.59
C GLU A 365 -35.40 8.29 -17.29
N HIS A 366 -34.91 7.05 -17.17
CA HIS A 366 -35.22 6.19 -16.04
C HIS A 366 -34.46 6.58 -14.76
N TYR A 367 -33.15 6.82 -14.85
CA TYR A 367 -32.29 7.07 -13.69
C TYR A 367 -32.05 8.54 -13.40
N LYS A 368 -32.23 9.43 -14.34
CA LYS A 368 -32.10 10.89 -14.22
C LYS A 368 -30.78 11.31 -13.55
N PRO A 369 -29.61 10.95 -14.10
CA PRO A 369 -28.32 11.31 -13.51
C PRO A 369 -28.17 12.83 -13.43
N GLU A 370 -27.66 13.31 -12.28
CA GLU A 370 -27.39 14.73 -12.06
C GLU A 370 -25.98 15.11 -12.53
N ILE A 371 -25.03 14.19 -12.37
CA ILE A 371 -23.63 14.39 -12.74
C ILE A 371 -23.16 13.20 -13.59
N ILE A 372 -22.42 13.49 -14.65
CA ILE A 372 -21.88 12.47 -15.53
C ILE A 372 -20.37 12.62 -15.62
N TYR A 373 -19.67 11.50 -15.43
CA TYR A 373 -18.26 11.34 -15.79
C TYR A 373 -18.17 10.45 -17.04
N HIS A 374 -17.75 11.04 -18.15
CA HIS A 374 -17.69 10.35 -19.44
C HIS A 374 -16.26 9.88 -19.73
N ALA A 375 -15.97 8.62 -19.41
CA ALA A 375 -14.68 7.98 -19.63
C ALA A 375 -14.72 6.89 -20.73
N ALA A 376 -15.86 6.69 -21.39
CA ALA A 376 -16.01 5.73 -22.48
C ALA A 376 -15.34 6.24 -23.75
N ALA A 377 -14.21 5.62 -24.15
CA ALA A 377 -13.50 5.93 -25.39
C ALA A 377 -12.56 4.79 -25.80
N HIS A 378 -12.30 4.65 -27.08
CA HIS A 378 -11.17 3.90 -27.62
C HIS A 378 -9.90 4.76 -27.52
N LYS A 379 -8.82 4.23 -26.88
CA LYS A 379 -7.62 5.02 -26.52
C LYS A 379 -6.32 4.54 -27.18
N HIS A 380 -6.28 3.31 -27.73
CA HIS A 380 -5.06 2.74 -28.27
C HIS A 380 -4.76 3.32 -29.64
N VAL A 381 -3.73 4.20 -29.71
CA VAL A 381 -3.36 4.88 -30.95
C VAL A 381 -3.11 3.90 -32.10
N PRO A 382 -2.29 2.83 -31.98
CA PRO A 382 -2.05 1.92 -33.10
C PRO A 382 -3.32 1.26 -33.63
N LEU A 383 -4.23 0.83 -32.74
CA LEU A 383 -5.49 0.18 -33.16
C LEU A 383 -6.45 1.18 -33.83
N MET A 384 -6.43 2.44 -33.40
CA MET A 384 -7.26 3.48 -34.00
C MET A 384 -6.69 3.93 -35.34
N GLU A 385 -5.38 3.91 -35.53
CA GLU A 385 -4.78 4.11 -36.84
C GLU A 385 -5.17 3.01 -37.86
N GLU A 386 -5.29 1.78 -37.42
CA GLU A 386 -5.80 0.66 -38.25
C GLU A 386 -7.32 0.72 -38.45
N SER A 387 -8.06 1.34 -37.53
CA SER A 387 -9.52 1.38 -37.54
C SER A 387 -10.04 2.83 -37.31
N PRO A 388 -9.73 3.78 -38.20
CA PRO A 388 -10.01 5.20 -37.97
C PRO A 388 -11.52 5.50 -37.90
N ASN A 389 -12.34 4.82 -38.69
CA ASN A 389 -13.80 4.99 -38.65
C ASN A 389 -14.39 4.58 -37.30
N GLU A 390 -13.87 3.53 -36.66
CA GLU A 390 -14.32 3.12 -35.34
C GLU A 390 -13.93 4.13 -34.24
N ALA A 391 -12.77 4.80 -34.35
CA ALA A 391 -12.42 5.91 -33.47
C ALA A 391 -13.47 7.02 -33.54
N ILE A 392 -13.90 7.42 -34.74
CA ILE A 392 -14.91 8.45 -34.93
C ILE A 392 -16.29 7.99 -34.45
N LYS A 393 -16.73 6.79 -34.84
CA LYS A 393 -18.04 6.25 -34.43
C LYS A 393 -18.16 6.15 -32.90
N ASN A 394 -17.11 5.66 -32.23
CA ASN A 394 -17.17 5.45 -30.79
C ASN A 394 -16.89 6.73 -30.01
N ASN A 395 -15.78 7.40 -30.30
CA ASN A 395 -15.37 8.55 -29.50
C ASN A 395 -16.19 9.78 -29.84
N VAL A 396 -16.30 10.15 -31.12
CA VAL A 396 -17.00 11.37 -31.53
C VAL A 396 -18.52 11.20 -31.45
N LEU A 397 -19.08 10.26 -32.22
CA LEU A 397 -20.54 10.11 -32.27
C LEU A 397 -21.10 9.55 -30.97
N GLY A 398 -20.33 8.67 -30.26
CA GLY A 398 -20.72 8.21 -28.93
C GLY A 398 -20.81 9.35 -27.93
N THR A 399 -19.76 10.20 -27.85
CA THR A 399 -19.77 11.40 -26.97
C THR A 399 -20.90 12.36 -27.35
N TRP A 400 -21.11 12.63 -28.63
CA TRP A 400 -22.16 13.53 -29.08
C TRP A 400 -23.55 13.05 -28.63
N LYS A 401 -23.85 11.75 -28.78
CA LYS A 401 -25.13 11.16 -28.34
C LYS A 401 -25.35 11.28 -26.83
N ILE A 402 -24.30 11.07 -26.04
CA ILE A 402 -24.38 11.24 -24.58
C ILE A 402 -24.57 12.69 -24.20
N VAL A 403 -23.89 13.62 -24.87
CA VAL A 403 -24.04 15.07 -24.67
C VAL A 403 -25.48 15.51 -25.03
N GLN A 404 -26.03 15.05 -26.15
CA GLN A 404 -27.42 15.30 -26.53
C GLN A 404 -28.43 14.78 -25.49
N ALA A 405 -28.16 13.58 -24.94
CA ALA A 405 -29.00 13.03 -23.88
C ALA A 405 -28.87 13.84 -22.59
N ALA A 406 -27.65 14.26 -22.21
CA ALA A 406 -27.41 15.09 -21.02
C ALA A 406 -28.15 16.44 -21.09
N ASP A 407 -28.09 17.11 -22.23
CA ASP A 407 -28.83 18.34 -22.48
C ASP A 407 -30.35 18.10 -22.40
N ARG A 408 -30.86 17.11 -23.14
CA ARG A 408 -32.30 16.78 -23.21
C ARG A 408 -32.91 16.48 -21.85
N TYR A 409 -32.20 15.73 -21.00
CA TYR A 409 -32.71 15.25 -19.72
C TYR A 409 -32.25 16.13 -18.52
N GLY A 410 -31.62 17.28 -18.80
CA GLY A 410 -31.32 18.31 -17.79
C GLY A 410 -30.27 17.89 -16.77
N VAL A 411 -29.23 17.20 -17.22
CA VAL A 411 -28.04 16.90 -16.39
C VAL A 411 -27.43 18.21 -15.90
N LYS A 412 -27.00 18.27 -14.65
CA LYS A 412 -26.42 19.50 -14.09
C LYS A 412 -24.98 19.69 -14.56
N LYS A 413 -24.16 18.62 -14.47
CA LYS A 413 -22.75 18.67 -14.86
C LYS A 413 -22.32 17.45 -15.66
N PHE A 414 -21.52 17.71 -16.68
CA PHE A 414 -20.95 16.71 -17.55
C PHE A 414 -19.43 16.88 -17.64
N VAL A 415 -18.68 15.94 -17.09
CA VAL A 415 -17.21 15.95 -17.07
C VAL A 415 -16.68 14.90 -18.04
N MET A 416 -16.07 15.34 -19.14
CA MET A 416 -15.47 14.45 -20.13
C MET A 416 -13.99 14.22 -19.84
N ILE A 417 -13.58 12.97 -19.85
CA ILE A 417 -12.15 12.61 -19.81
C ILE A 417 -11.53 12.85 -21.17
N SER A 418 -10.50 13.70 -21.23
CA SER A 418 -9.72 14.00 -22.42
C SER A 418 -8.24 13.60 -22.25
N THR A 419 -7.38 14.01 -23.15
CA THR A 419 -5.98 13.59 -23.22
C THR A 419 -5.09 14.70 -23.78
N ASP A 420 -3.79 14.66 -23.43
CA ASP A 420 -2.70 15.43 -24.04
C ASP A 420 -2.65 15.28 -25.58
N LYS A 421 -3.04 14.12 -26.10
CA LYS A 421 -3.02 13.82 -27.54
C LYS A 421 -4.09 14.55 -28.36
N ALA A 422 -5.02 15.24 -27.70
CA ALA A 422 -5.98 16.15 -28.35
C ALA A 422 -5.34 17.50 -28.75
N VAL A 423 -4.13 17.78 -28.23
CA VAL A 423 -3.35 18.99 -28.53
C VAL A 423 -2.51 18.74 -29.79
N ASN A 424 -2.65 19.58 -30.81
CA ASN A 424 -1.95 19.43 -32.10
C ASN A 424 -1.88 17.97 -32.53
N PRO A 425 -3.03 17.32 -32.75
CA PRO A 425 -3.08 15.87 -32.89
C PRO A 425 -2.34 15.37 -34.13
N THR A 426 -1.54 14.30 -33.97
CA THR A 426 -0.82 13.61 -35.05
C THR A 426 -1.43 12.25 -35.36
N ASN A 427 -2.49 11.88 -34.65
CA ASN A 427 -3.16 10.58 -34.79
C ASN A 427 -4.68 10.72 -34.69
N ILE A 428 -5.40 9.72 -35.24
CA ILE A 428 -6.86 9.74 -35.34
C ILE A 428 -7.53 9.67 -33.96
N MET A 429 -6.94 9.00 -32.98
CA MET A 429 -7.46 8.95 -31.60
C MET A 429 -7.42 10.37 -31.00
N GLY A 430 -6.31 11.07 -31.12
CA GLY A 430 -6.14 12.47 -30.67
C GLY A 430 -7.16 13.40 -31.35
N VAL A 431 -7.31 13.33 -32.69
CA VAL A 431 -8.31 14.09 -33.44
C VAL A 431 -9.73 13.81 -32.92
N SER A 432 -10.07 12.53 -32.70
CA SER A 432 -11.39 12.15 -32.17
C SER A 432 -11.66 12.81 -30.83
N LYS A 433 -10.67 12.89 -29.94
CA LYS A 433 -10.81 13.56 -28.63
C LYS A 433 -10.89 15.07 -28.77
N ARG A 434 -10.14 15.67 -29.72
CA ARG A 434 -10.26 17.10 -30.03
C ARG A 434 -11.67 17.48 -30.49
N ILE A 435 -12.25 16.70 -31.42
CA ILE A 435 -13.64 16.91 -31.85
C ILE A 435 -14.60 16.76 -30.65
N CYS A 436 -14.36 15.83 -29.73
CA CYS A 436 -15.17 15.71 -28.52
C CYS A 436 -15.08 16.98 -27.65
N GLU A 437 -13.90 17.59 -27.48
CA GLU A 437 -13.75 18.87 -26.78
C GLU A 437 -14.54 20.01 -27.45
N MET A 438 -14.51 20.05 -28.79
CA MET A 438 -15.31 21.03 -29.56
C MET A 438 -16.81 20.80 -29.34
N ILE A 439 -17.28 19.55 -29.29
CA ILE A 439 -18.69 19.22 -28.96
C ILE A 439 -19.04 19.74 -27.56
N ILE A 440 -18.21 19.48 -26.56
CA ILE A 440 -18.39 19.93 -25.17
C ILE A 440 -18.55 21.45 -25.11
N GLN A 441 -17.66 22.20 -25.74
CA GLN A 441 -17.70 23.66 -25.75
C GLN A 441 -18.89 24.20 -26.49
N THR A 442 -19.27 23.66 -27.64
CA THR A 442 -20.45 24.05 -28.40
C THR A 442 -21.73 23.83 -27.61
N TYR A 443 -21.89 22.66 -26.99
CA TYR A 443 -23.09 22.37 -26.21
C TYR A 443 -23.16 23.18 -24.92
N ASN A 444 -22.03 23.49 -24.29
CA ASN A 444 -22.03 24.36 -23.10
C ASN A 444 -22.65 25.72 -23.37
N ARG A 445 -22.46 26.32 -24.55
CA ARG A 445 -23.01 27.63 -24.91
C ARG A 445 -24.52 27.59 -25.21
N ARG A 446 -25.08 26.39 -25.50
CA ARG A 446 -26.49 26.19 -25.94
C ARG A 446 -27.35 25.51 -24.86
N SER A 447 -26.75 24.96 -23.83
CA SER A 447 -27.40 24.14 -22.81
C SER A 447 -27.38 24.81 -21.43
N LYS A 448 -28.21 24.29 -20.54
CA LYS A 448 -28.16 24.59 -19.10
C LYS A 448 -27.24 23.66 -18.31
N THR A 449 -26.69 22.63 -18.96
CA THR A 449 -25.74 21.71 -18.40
C THR A 449 -24.33 22.31 -18.46
N ASP A 450 -23.60 22.29 -17.35
CA ASP A 450 -22.18 22.64 -17.32
C ASP A 450 -21.36 21.54 -17.97
N PHE A 451 -20.97 21.72 -19.23
CA PHE A 451 -20.12 20.78 -19.96
C PHE A 451 -18.66 21.18 -19.84
N VAL A 452 -17.81 20.27 -19.35
CA VAL A 452 -16.37 20.49 -19.22
C VAL A 452 -15.56 19.26 -19.67
N ALA A 453 -14.31 19.49 -20.06
CA ALA A 453 -13.36 18.44 -20.36
C ALA A 453 -12.14 18.52 -19.42
N VAL A 454 -11.52 17.37 -19.13
CA VAL A 454 -10.30 17.30 -18.31
C VAL A 454 -9.23 16.55 -19.09
N ARG A 455 -8.15 17.26 -19.44
CA ARG A 455 -6.96 16.71 -20.11
C ARG A 455 -5.93 16.27 -19.09
N PHE A 456 -5.36 15.10 -19.32
CA PHE A 456 -4.16 14.64 -18.64
C PHE A 456 -3.36 13.69 -19.54
N GLY A 457 -2.09 13.50 -19.20
CA GLY A 457 -1.17 12.65 -19.93
C GLY A 457 -1.35 11.16 -19.59
N ASN A 458 -0.27 10.39 -19.62
CA ASN A 458 -0.35 8.96 -19.37
C ASN A 458 -0.57 8.65 -17.89
N VAL A 459 -1.30 7.56 -17.62
CA VAL A 459 -1.48 7.03 -16.27
C VAL A 459 -0.78 5.69 -16.11
N LEU A 460 -0.10 5.51 -14.97
CA LEU A 460 0.69 4.33 -14.67
C LEU A 460 -0.20 3.11 -14.46
N GLY A 461 0.20 1.97 -15.04
CA GLY A 461 -0.48 0.70 -14.82
C GLY A 461 -1.85 0.55 -15.48
N SER A 462 -2.26 1.49 -16.36
CA SER A 462 -3.52 1.34 -17.11
C SER A 462 -3.44 0.18 -18.11
N ASN A 463 -4.59 -0.47 -18.38
CA ASN A 463 -4.69 -1.60 -19.29
C ASN A 463 -4.08 -1.25 -20.67
N GLY A 464 -3.19 -2.14 -21.15
CA GLY A 464 -2.48 -1.98 -22.43
C GLY A 464 -1.46 -0.86 -22.47
N SER A 465 -1.06 -0.27 -21.35
CA SER A 465 0.01 0.72 -21.27
C SER A 465 1.40 0.07 -21.26
N VAL A 466 2.44 0.90 -21.35
CA VAL A 466 3.84 0.49 -21.47
C VAL A 466 4.35 -0.37 -20.30
N ILE A 467 3.94 -0.08 -19.06
CA ILE A 467 4.38 -0.83 -17.87
C ILE A 467 3.92 -2.28 -17.88
N PRO A 468 2.62 -2.60 -18.04
CA PRO A 468 2.17 -3.99 -18.20
C PRO A 468 2.82 -4.72 -19.37
N LEU A 469 3.11 -4.01 -20.46
CA LEU A 469 3.81 -4.58 -21.60
C LEU A 469 5.23 -4.99 -21.22
N PHE A 470 6.00 -4.07 -20.62
CA PHE A 470 7.37 -4.34 -20.19
C PHE A 470 7.46 -5.45 -19.15
N LYS A 471 6.56 -5.48 -18.16
CA LYS A 471 6.50 -6.59 -17.19
C LYS A 471 6.31 -7.94 -17.88
N LYS A 472 5.37 -8.05 -18.83
CA LYS A 472 5.17 -9.29 -19.61
C LYS A 472 6.38 -9.67 -20.46
N GLN A 473 7.08 -8.70 -21.02
CA GLN A 473 8.30 -8.95 -21.81
C GLN A 473 9.44 -9.45 -20.90
N ILE A 474 9.63 -8.84 -19.73
CA ILE A 474 10.63 -9.26 -18.74
C ILE A 474 10.32 -10.68 -18.23
N GLU A 475 9.06 -10.97 -17.88
CA GLU A 475 8.63 -12.31 -17.42
C GLU A 475 8.90 -13.41 -18.46
N ARG A 476 8.94 -13.07 -19.75
CA ARG A 476 9.25 -13.99 -20.87
C ARG A 476 10.74 -14.09 -21.18
N GLY A 477 11.61 -13.38 -20.46
CA GLY A 477 13.05 -13.32 -20.72
C GLY A 477 13.47 -12.28 -21.76
N GLY A 478 12.60 -11.33 -22.07
CA GLY A 478 12.86 -10.23 -23.01
C GLY A 478 12.60 -10.59 -24.49
N PRO A 479 13.03 -9.75 -25.43
CA PRO A 479 13.56 -8.41 -25.21
C PRO A 479 12.47 -7.41 -24.80
N VAL A 480 12.88 -6.31 -24.12
CA VAL A 480 12.01 -5.17 -23.86
C VAL A 480 12.06 -4.22 -25.05
N THR A 481 10.89 -3.84 -25.59
CA THR A 481 10.79 -3.02 -26.79
C THR A 481 10.46 -1.57 -26.46
N VAL A 482 11.34 -0.64 -26.82
CA VAL A 482 11.16 0.82 -26.68
C VAL A 482 11.08 1.43 -28.08
N THR A 483 10.17 2.36 -28.30
CA THR A 483 9.96 2.90 -29.65
C THR A 483 11.07 3.87 -30.06
N HIS A 484 11.61 4.67 -29.15
CA HIS A 484 12.72 5.57 -29.42
C HIS A 484 13.53 5.83 -28.14
N PRO A 485 14.87 5.97 -28.20
CA PRO A 485 15.69 6.20 -27.00
C PRO A 485 15.36 7.51 -26.26
N ASP A 486 14.93 8.54 -26.97
CA ASP A 486 14.62 9.86 -26.40
C ASP A 486 13.13 10.10 -26.16
N ILE A 487 12.29 9.08 -26.35
CA ILE A 487 10.85 9.24 -26.13
C ILE A 487 10.55 9.54 -24.67
N VAL A 488 9.75 10.57 -24.45
CA VAL A 488 9.39 11.09 -23.13
C VAL A 488 7.88 11.09 -22.96
N ARG A 489 7.43 10.76 -21.77
CA ARG A 489 6.00 10.82 -21.40
C ARG A 489 5.83 11.38 -20.01
N TYR A 490 4.71 12.07 -19.81
CA TYR A 490 4.26 12.47 -18.49
C TYR A 490 3.43 11.35 -17.86
N PHE A 491 3.64 11.11 -16.57
CA PHE A 491 2.91 10.07 -15.86
C PHE A 491 2.30 10.57 -14.55
N ARG A 492 1.11 10.09 -14.22
CA ARG A 492 0.51 10.12 -12.88
C ARG A 492 -0.02 8.73 -12.51
N THR A 493 -0.25 8.50 -11.23
CA THR A 493 -0.99 7.30 -10.83
C THR A 493 -2.48 7.48 -11.17
N ILE A 494 -3.18 6.37 -11.42
CA ILE A 494 -4.62 6.42 -11.71
C ILE A 494 -5.41 7.08 -10.57
N PRO A 495 -5.19 6.73 -9.27
CA PRO A 495 -5.90 7.40 -8.17
C PRO A 495 -5.66 8.91 -8.10
N GLU A 496 -4.42 9.38 -8.31
CA GLU A 496 -4.11 10.81 -8.32
C GLU A 496 -4.80 11.56 -9.45
N ALA A 497 -4.74 11.03 -10.67
CA ALA A 497 -5.41 11.63 -11.82
C ALA A 497 -6.92 11.72 -11.59
N VAL A 498 -7.53 10.66 -11.06
CA VAL A 498 -8.97 10.62 -10.78
C VAL A 498 -9.36 11.60 -9.66
N SER A 499 -8.57 11.71 -8.59
CA SER A 499 -8.81 12.68 -7.52
C SER A 499 -8.81 14.13 -8.07
N LEU A 500 -7.86 14.45 -8.96
CA LEU A 500 -7.80 15.75 -9.61
C LEU A 500 -8.98 15.96 -10.59
N VAL A 501 -9.42 14.91 -11.30
CA VAL A 501 -10.64 14.98 -12.15
C VAL A 501 -11.88 15.29 -11.32
N LEU A 502 -12.05 14.63 -10.17
CA LEU A 502 -13.18 14.92 -9.27
C LEU A 502 -13.13 16.36 -8.77
N GLN A 503 -11.94 16.84 -8.38
CA GLN A 503 -11.77 18.22 -7.94
C GLN A 503 -11.97 19.23 -9.08
N ALA A 504 -11.50 18.97 -10.29
CA ALA A 504 -11.81 19.81 -11.46
C ALA A 504 -13.32 19.92 -11.69
N GLY A 505 -14.07 18.82 -11.49
CA GLY A 505 -15.53 18.82 -11.52
C GLY A 505 -16.17 19.78 -10.51
N THR A 506 -15.55 19.99 -9.34
CA THR A 506 -16.06 20.99 -8.35
C THR A 506 -15.85 22.43 -8.82
N TYR A 507 -14.77 22.69 -9.57
CA TYR A 507 -14.45 24.03 -10.09
C TYR A 507 -15.21 24.39 -11.36
N ALA A 508 -15.81 23.40 -12.04
CA ALA A 508 -16.49 23.56 -13.31
C ALA A 508 -17.63 24.57 -13.25
N LYS A 509 -17.58 25.55 -14.15
CA LYS A 509 -18.62 26.60 -14.37
C LYS A 509 -19.25 26.49 -15.76
N GLY A 510 -18.68 25.60 -16.60
CA GLY A 510 -19.11 25.29 -17.95
C GLY A 510 -18.20 25.88 -19.05
N GLY A 511 -17.84 25.03 -19.99
CA GLY A 511 -17.01 25.37 -21.15
C GLY A 511 -15.50 25.26 -20.95
N GLU A 512 -15.05 24.99 -19.73
CA GLU A 512 -13.62 24.86 -19.44
C GLU A 512 -13.05 23.55 -19.98
N ILE A 513 -11.81 23.66 -20.44
CA ILE A 513 -10.91 22.53 -20.64
C ILE A 513 -9.88 22.56 -19.51
N PHE A 514 -10.10 21.78 -18.48
CA PHE A 514 -9.13 21.63 -17.41
C PHE A 514 -7.91 20.83 -17.89
N VAL A 515 -6.73 21.25 -17.44
CA VAL A 515 -5.45 20.59 -17.73
C VAL A 515 -4.81 20.23 -16.40
N LEU A 516 -4.57 18.94 -16.19
CA LEU A 516 -3.90 18.47 -14.99
C LEU A 516 -2.39 18.59 -15.14
N ASP A 517 -1.74 19.17 -14.14
CA ASP A 517 -0.30 19.10 -14.04
C ASP A 517 0.15 17.65 -13.96
N MET A 518 1.07 17.24 -14.80
CA MET A 518 1.58 15.87 -14.87
C MET A 518 2.96 15.70 -14.21
N GLY A 519 3.51 16.79 -13.68
CA GLY A 519 4.84 16.85 -13.08
C GLY A 519 5.95 16.62 -14.09
N GLU A 520 7.11 16.14 -13.62
CA GLU A 520 8.30 15.96 -14.45
C GLU A 520 8.13 14.87 -15.52
N PRO A 521 8.65 15.11 -16.73
CA PRO A 521 8.64 14.13 -17.81
C PRO A 521 9.59 12.95 -17.52
N VAL A 522 9.22 11.76 -17.97
CA VAL A 522 9.97 10.51 -17.75
C VAL A 522 10.38 9.91 -19.09
N LYS A 523 11.69 9.63 -19.26
CA LYS A 523 12.19 8.86 -20.42
C LYS A 523 11.71 7.41 -20.32
N ILE A 524 11.11 6.91 -21.40
CA ILE A 524 10.61 5.52 -21.44
C ILE A 524 11.76 4.51 -21.37
N LEU A 525 12.94 4.85 -21.88
CA LEU A 525 14.13 4.04 -21.74
C LEU A 525 14.54 3.85 -20.27
N ASP A 526 14.52 4.92 -19.47
CA ASP A 526 14.85 4.84 -18.04
C ASP A 526 13.80 4.02 -17.28
N LEU A 527 12.54 4.16 -17.66
CA LEU A 527 11.45 3.35 -17.12
C LEU A 527 11.68 1.85 -17.41
N ALA A 528 12.08 1.50 -18.64
CA ALA A 528 12.40 0.12 -19.03
C ALA A 528 13.58 -0.43 -18.21
N LYS A 529 14.69 0.31 -18.13
CA LYS A 529 15.87 -0.07 -17.32
C LYS A 529 15.50 -0.28 -15.85
N ASN A 530 14.76 0.63 -15.27
CA ASN A 530 14.31 0.52 -13.88
C ASN A 530 13.42 -0.70 -13.63
N LEU A 531 12.52 -1.03 -14.55
CA LEU A 531 11.67 -2.23 -14.45
C LEU A 531 12.48 -3.53 -14.53
N ILE A 532 13.47 -3.59 -15.42
CA ILE A 532 14.39 -4.73 -15.53
C ILE A 532 15.15 -4.91 -14.20
N LEU A 533 15.73 -3.83 -13.66
CA LEU A 533 16.46 -3.86 -12.39
C LEU A 533 15.56 -4.27 -11.21
N LEU A 534 14.34 -3.72 -11.11
CA LEU A 534 13.37 -4.10 -10.08
C LEU A 534 12.94 -5.57 -10.16
N SER A 535 13.03 -6.16 -11.35
CA SER A 535 12.75 -7.58 -11.57
C SER A 535 13.93 -8.51 -11.25
N GLY A 536 15.05 -7.94 -10.77
CA GLY A 536 16.26 -8.68 -10.41
C GLY A 536 17.16 -9.06 -11.59
N HIS A 537 16.98 -8.39 -12.72
CA HIS A 537 17.77 -8.62 -13.95
C HIS A 537 18.61 -7.38 -14.29
N LYS A 538 19.68 -7.58 -15.05
CA LYS A 538 20.52 -6.49 -15.55
C LYS A 538 20.13 -6.10 -16.97
N PRO A 539 19.91 -4.78 -17.23
CA PRO A 539 19.65 -4.29 -18.57
C PRO A 539 20.83 -4.62 -19.51
N ASP A 540 20.50 -5.07 -20.71
CA ASP A 540 21.41 -5.44 -21.80
C ASP A 540 22.38 -6.62 -21.53
N GLU A 541 22.46 -7.11 -20.27
CA GLU A 541 23.14 -8.38 -19.92
C GLU A 541 22.13 -9.54 -19.91
N ASP A 542 21.12 -9.47 -19.03
CA ASP A 542 20.09 -10.52 -18.88
C ASP A 542 18.89 -10.28 -19.80
N ILE A 543 18.47 -9.01 -19.91
CA ILE A 543 17.30 -8.59 -20.70
C ILE A 543 17.73 -7.47 -21.64
N HIS A 544 17.72 -7.75 -22.94
CA HIS A 544 18.05 -6.75 -23.96
C HIS A 544 16.93 -5.74 -24.17
N ILE A 545 17.31 -4.48 -24.47
CA ILE A 545 16.39 -3.42 -24.87
C ILE A 545 16.53 -3.20 -26.36
N ILE A 546 15.44 -3.32 -27.12
CA ILE A 546 15.40 -3.14 -28.56
C ILE A 546 14.59 -1.91 -28.94
N PHE A 547 15.14 -1.09 -29.84
CA PHE A 547 14.44 0.07 -30.39
C PHE A 547 13.69 -0.31 -31.66
N THR A 548 12.34 -0.10 -31.67
CA THR A 548 11.47 -0.52 -32.76
C THR A 548 11.14 0.58 -33.77
N GLY A 549 11.56 1.81 -33.51
CA GLY A 549 11.09 3.00 -34.23
C GLY A 549 9.75 3.52 -33.70
N LEU A 550 9.46 4.80 -33.92
CA LEU A 550 8.18 5.41 -33.57
C LEU A 550 7.06 4.75 -34.37
N ARG A 551 5.90 4.60 -33.71
CA ARG A 551 4.71 4.03 -34.35
C ARG A 551 3.98 5.12 -35.16
N PRO A 552 3.16 4.75 -36.15
CA PRO A 552 2.31 5.72 -36.84
C PRO A 552 1.48 6.54 -35.85
N GLY A 553 1.50 7.86 -36.00
CA GLY A 553 0.81 8.78 -35.11
C GLY A 553 1.45 9.05 -33.73
N GLU A 554 2.61 8.44 -33.43
CA GLU A 554 3.29 8.63 -32.14
C GLU A 554 4.23 9.84 -32.19
N LYS A 555 4.09 10.75 -31.19
CA LYS A 555 5.00 11.89 -30.99
C LYS A 555 6.21 11.49 -30.14
N LEU A 556 7.35 12.13 -30.32
CA LEU A 556 8.52 12.01 -29.44
C LEU A 556 8.24 12.65 -28.09
N TYR A 557 7.63 13.84 -28.09
CA TYR A 557 7.19 14.60 -26.92
C TYR A 557 5.69 14.91 -27.03
N GLU A 558 4.96 14.85 -25.91
CA GLU A 558 3.54 15.22 -25.85
C GLU A 558 3.37 16.62 -25.29
N GLU A 559 2.41 17.36 -25.83
CA GLU A 559 2.07 18.72 -25.44
C GLU A 559 0.79 18.70 -24.57
N MET A 560 0.73 19.51 -23.52
CA MET A 560 -0.46 19.58 -22.64
C MET A 560 -1.45 20.65 -23.06
N LEU A 561 -0.97 21.74 -23.71
CA LEU A 561 -1.73 22.88 -24.18
C LEU A 561 -1.29 23.29 -25.57
N MET A 562 -2.20 23.92 -26.33
CA MET A 562 -1.87 24.69 -27.53
C MET A 562 -1.38 26.08 -27.16
N ASP A 563 -0.50 26.67 -27.95
CA ASP A 563 0.04 28.03 -27.72
C ASP A 563 -1.08 29.08 -27.61
N GLU A 564 -2.17 28.90 -28.35
CA GLU A 564 -3.33 29.79 -28.37
C GLU A 564 -4.26 29.67 -27.14
N GLU A 565 -4.24 28.52 -26.45
CA GLU A 565 -5.17 28.24 -25.35
C GLU A 565 -4.83 29.00 -24.08
N GLY A 566 -3.56 29.41 -23.88
CA GLY A 566 -3.14 30.09 -22.64
C GLY A 566 -3.51 29.30 -21.39
N MET A 567 -2.87 29.56 -20.28
CA MET A 567 -3.12 28.85 -19.03
C MET A 567 -3.63 29.82 -17.95
N GLN A 568 -4.66 29.41 -17.22
CA GLN A 568 -5.15 30.11 -16.02
C GLN A 568 -5.07 29.17 -14.83
N ASP A 569 -4.61 29.69 -13.70
CA ASP A 569 -4.51 28.92 -12.48
C ASP A 569 -5.89 28.78 -11.81
N THR A 570 -6.08 27.67 -11.10
CA THR A 570 -7.23 27.46 -10.20
C THR A 570 -6.79 27.55 -8.73
N ALA A 571 -7.71 27.31 -7.81
CA ALA A 571 -7.38 27.20 -6.38
C ALA A 571 -6.43 26.04 -6.05
N ASN A 572 -6.34 25.04 -6.92
CA ASN A 572 -5.38 23.95 -6.83
C ASN A 572 -4.31 24.10 -7.92
N ASN A 573 -3.06 24.30 -7.52
CA ASN A 573 -1.91 24.49 -8.42
C ASN A 573 -1.60 23.29 -9.34
N LEU A 574 -2.28 22.17 -9.17
CA LEU A 574 -2.19 21.00 -10.03
C LEU A 574 -3.31 20.92 -11.08
N ILE A 575 -4.22 21.92 -11.09
CA ILE A 575 -5.35 21.98 -12.01
C ILE A 575 -5.35 23.38 -12.66
N HIS A 576 -5.15 23.41 -13.95
CA HIS A 576 -5.18 24.64 -14.74
C HIS A 576 -6.38 24.65 -15.68
N VAL A 577 -6.72 25.79 -16.21
CA VAL A 577 -7.80 25.96 -17.21
C VAL A 577 -7.23 26.54 -18.48
N GLY A 578 -7.43 25.82 -19.58
CA GLY A 578 -7.19 26.35 -20.94
C GLY A 578 -8.32 27.28 -21.37
N ARG A 579 -7.98 28.33 -22.11
CA ARG A 579 -9.01 29.24 -22.68
C ARG A 579 -9.87 28.46 -23.69
N PRO A 580 -11.19 28.75 -23.76
CA PRO A 580 -12.04 28.17 -24.78
C PRO A 580 -11.55 28.51 -26.19
N ILE A 581 -11.72 27.53 -27.09
CA ILE A 581 -11.35 27.70 -28.49
C ILE A 581 -12.38 28.64 -29.17
N GLU A 582 -11.89 29.53 -30.03
CA GLU A 582 -12.75 30.27 -30.94
C GLU A 582 -13.24 29.27 -32.03
N LEU A 583 -14.54 29.05 -32.06
CA LEU A 583 -15.17 28.06 -32.94
C LEU A 583 -16.40 28.67 -33.60
N ASP A 584 -16.50 28.54 -34.94
CA ASP A 584 -17.73 28.76 -35.68
C ASP A 584 -18.69 27.58 -35.41
N GLU A 585 -19.61 27.78 -34.48
CA GLU A 585 -20.49 26.71 -33.98
C GLU A 585 -21.45 26.20 -35.05
N GLU A 586 -21.98 27.05 -35.94
CA GLU A 586 -22.93 26.64 -36.95
C GLU A 586 -22.25 25.77 -37.99
N LYS A 587 -21.09 26.19 -38.46
CA LYS A 587 -20.25 25.44 -39.37
C LYS A 587 -19.81 24.10 -38.76
N PHE A 588 -19.41 24.12 -37.50
CA PHE A 588 -18.97 22.89 -36.82
C PHE A 588 -20.11 21.88 -36.66
N MET A 589 -21.31 22.36 -36.29
CA MET A 589 -22.47 21.46 -36.15
C MET A 589 -22.90 20.87 -37.50
N GLN A 590 -22.83 21.67 -38.59
CA GLN A 590 -23.06 21.13 -39.94
C GLN A 590 -22.04 20.05 -40.30
N GLN A 591 -20.74 20.32 -40.07
CA GLN A 591 -19.67 19.35 -40.31
C GLN A 591 -19.86 18.08 -39.50
N LEU A 592 -20.37 18.20 -38.28
CA LEU A 592 -20.59 17.03 -37.39
C LEU A 592 -21.75 16.15 -37.87
N GLU A 593 -22.85 16.77 -38.37
CA GLU A 593 -23.94 15.99 -39.00
C GLU A 593 -23.50 15.32 -40.30
N GLU A 594 -22.74 16.01 -41.16
CA GLU A 594 -22.16 15.41 -42.36
C GLU A 594 -21.22 14.27 -42.02
N LEU A 595 -20.35 14.44 -40.99
CA LEU A 595 -19.44 13.39 -40.51
C LEU A 595 -20.19 12.15 -40.02
N LYS A 596 -21.33 12.32 -39.36
CA LYS A 596 -22.18 11.23 -38.87
C LYS A 596 -22.68 10.34 -40.02
N GLU A 597 -23.13 10.97 -41.11
CA GLU A 597 -23.60 10.23 -42.31
C GLU A 597 -22.43 9.62 -43.05
N TYR A 598 -21.33 10.36 -43.18
CA TYR A 598 -20.17 9.95 -43.94
C TYR A 598 -19.48 8.72 -43.32
N VAL A 599 -19.25 8.71 -42.01
CA VAL A 599 -18.51 7.61 -41.36
C VAL A 599 -19.26 6.25 -41.38
N VAL A 600 -20.58 6.26 -41.62
CA VAL A 600 -21.37 5.02 -41.75
C VAL A 600 -21.02 4.27 -43.01
N THR A 601 -20.55 4.95 -44.07
CA THR A 601 -20.17 4.36 -45.35
C THR A 601 -18.79 3.69 -45.34
N GLU A 602 -18.09 3.69 -44.20
CA GLU A 602 -16.69 3.18 -44.01
C GLU A 602 -15.71 3.79 -45.02
N PRO A 603 -15.61 5.13 -45.14
CA PRO A 603 -14.75 5.76 -46.12
C PRO A 603 -13.26 5.53 -45.80
N GLU A 604 -12.44 5.36 -46.83
CA GLU A 604 -10.97 5.22 -46.69
C GLU A 604 -10.29 6.56 -46.38
N ASP A 605 -10.88 7.66 -46.81
CA ASP A 605 -10.35 9.02 -46.65
C ASP A 605 -10.87 9.76 -45.43
N ILE A 606 -11.33 9.07 -44.41
CA ILE A 606 -11.86 9.66 -43.18
C ILE A 606 -10.85 10.63 -42.50
N ARG A 607 -9.55 10.37 -42.65
CA ARG A 607 -8.49 11.27 -42.11
C ARG A 607 -8.51 12.64 -42.77
N GLU A 608 -8.67 12.69 -44.09
CA GLU A 608 -8.78 13.94 -44.83
C GLU A 608 -10.05 14.69 -44.46
N TYR A 609 -11.14 13.96 -44.21
CA TYR A 609 -12.38 14.59 -43.79
C TYR A 609 -12.25 15.24 -42.38
N VAL A 610 -11.72 14.53 -41.39
CA VAL A 610 -11.55 15.08 -40.06
C VAL A 610 -10.50 16.19 -39.99
N LYS A 611 -9.53 16.24 -40.90
CA LYS A 611 -8.56 17.34 -41.05
C LYS A 611 -9.28 18.66 -41.43
N LYS A 612 -10.38 18.62 -42.17
CA LYS A 612 -11.18 19.80 -42.46
C LYS A 612 -11.91 20.32 -41.22
N ILE A 613 -12.26 19.44 -40.28
CA ILE A 613 -12.93 19.81 -39.01
C ILE A 613 -11.89 20.32 -38.00
N VAL A 614 -10.71 19.68 -37.96
CA VAL A 614 -9.60 19.98 -37.05
C VAL A 614 -8.36 20.33 -37.87
N PRO A 615 -8.18 21.59 -38.30
CA PRO A 615 -7.04 22.00 -39.13
C PRO A 615 -5.66 21.77 -38.50
N THR A 616 -5.61 21.69 -37.17
CA THR A 616 -4.38 21.39 -36.39
C THR A 616 -4.03 19.90 -36.37
N TYR A 617 -4.74 19.05 -37.12
CA TYR A 617 -4.40 17.65 -37.31
C TYR A 617 -3.32 17.50 -38.38
N HIS A 618 -2.13 17.02 -37.96
CA HIS A 618 -0.95 16.89 -38.78
C HIS A 618 -0.38 15.45 -38.69
N PRO A 619 -0.99 14.47 -39.39
CA PRO A 619 -0.51 13.08 -39.37
C PRO A 619 0.92 12.94 -39.93
N GLU A 620 1.32 13.83 -40.82
CA GLU A 620 2.66 13.92 -41.41
C GLU A 620 3.76 14.24 -40.41
N LEU A 621 3.45 14.91 -39.29
CA LEU A 621 4.42 15.25 -38.24
C LEU A 621 4.63 14.11 -37.24
N ALA A 622 3.98 12.99 -37.41
CA ALA A 622 4.22 11.81 -36.60
C ALA A 622 5.65 11.29 -36.84
N GLY A 623 6.54 11.47 -35.88
CA GLY A 623 7.95 11.09 -35.96
C GLY A 623 8.90 12.23 -36.33
N GLU A 624 8.44 13.42 -36.71
CA GLU A 624 9.25 14.59 -37.06
C GLU A 624 9.28 15.65 -35.94
N ASN A 625 9.49 15.28 -34.71
CA ASN A 625 9.83 16.29 -33.70
C ASN A 625 11.33 16.61 -33.81
N LYS A 626 11.65 17.66 -34.55
CA LYS A 626 12.95 18.32 -34.54
C LYS A 626 13.21 19.01 -33.20
#